data_a72bcd9ed9c20a31080b86fabb6173f2
#
_entry.id   a72bcd9ed9c20a31080b86fabb6173f2
#
_cell.length_a   1.000
_cell.length_b   1.000
_cell.length_c   1.000
_cell.angle_alpha   90.00
_cell.angle_beta   90.00
_cell.angle_gamma   90.00
#
_symmetry.space_group_name_H-M   'P 1'
#
loop_
_entity.id
_entity.type
_entity.pdbx_description
1 polymer ?
#
loop_
_entity_poly.entity_id
_entity_poly.type
_entity_poly.pdbx_seq_one_letter_code
_entity_poly.pdbx_strand_id
1 'polypeptide(L)'
;MERTDIKKLINKVFQVALPLVLGAVILLWTYHGFNFRHVYEVMDGGMNYGWMLFSLVFGVFGHLFRGWRWNLALAPLGEHPKISNSVYAIFIAYAANLVLPRVGEVSRCGILAKYDNVSFSKSLGTVVSERLVDSVCVLLITAGTLLLQSGVFARFFRITGTDGAFFLHLFSSTNFYITLICIVAALVLIFWLIRNLTIFAKVRGLIKNVWLGCLSIRQVHRPVLYIIYTVAIWLCYYLHFYLTFYCFDFSAGLGWVAGLVLFVVGSIAVIVPTPNGAGPWHFAVITMMMMYGVSKEDAGIFALLVHGIQTLSLIHISEPTR
;
A
#
# COMPACT_ATOMS: atom_id res chain seq x y z
N MET A 1 -8.85 -35.14 -15.17
CA MET A 1 -8.39 -33.77 -14.90
C MET A 1 -7.28 -33.46 -15.90
N GLU A 2 -7.55 -32.64 -16.90
CA GLU A 2 -6.60 -32.37 -18.00
C GLU A 2 -5.32 -31.69 -17.48
N ARG A 3 -4.20 -31.97 -18.13
CA ARG A 3 -2.86 -31.40 -17.80
C ARG A 3 -2.86 -29.85 -17.76
N THR A 4 -3.79 -29.23 -18.48
CA THR A 4 -4.06 -27.78 -18.50
C THR A 4 -4.71 -27.26 -17.22
N ASP A 5 -5.58 -28.07 -16.58
CA ASP A 5 -6.27 -27.68 -15.34
C ASP A 5 -5.32 -27.76 -14.13
N ILE A 6 -4.43 -28.75 -14.14
CA ILE A 6 -3.40 -28.91 -13.09
C ILE A 6 -2.42 -27.73 -13.14
N LYS A 7 -1.96 -27.32 -14.34
CA LYS A 7 -1.08 -26.15 -14.47
C LYS A 7 -1.75 -24.85 -14.02
N LYS A 8 -3.03 -24.65 -14.33
CA LYS A 8 -3.81 -23.48 -13.85
C LYS A 8 -3.96 -23.50 -12.34
N LEU A 9 -4.20 -24.67 -11.75
CA LEU A 9 -4.30 -24.81 -10.30
C LEU A 9 -2.96 -24.52 -9.60
N ILE A 10 -1.87 -25.08 -10.11
CA ILE A 10 -0.51 -24.85 -9.59
C ILE A 10 -0.18 -23.35 -9.65
N ASN A 11 -0.45 -22.68 -10.79
CA ASN A 11 -0.20 -21.22 -10.90
C ASN A 11 -1.03 -20.41 -9.91
N LYS A 12 -2.30 -20.75 -9.68
CA LYS A 12 -3.15 -20.09 -8.68
C LYS A 12 -2.61 -20.31 -7.26
N VAL A 13 -2.20 -21.54 -6.93
CA VAL A 13 -1.61 -21.85 -5.62
C VAL A 13 -0.31 -21.05 -5.43
N PHE A 14 0.56 -20.98 -6.44
CA PHE A 14 1.79 -20.21 -6.37
C PHE A 14 1.54 -18.70 -6.18
N GLN A 15 0.55 -18.13 -6.87
CA GLN A 15 0.18 -16.72 -6.75
C GLN A 15 -0.31 -16.35 -5.35
N VAL A 16 -0.92 -17.28 -4.62
CA VAL A 16 -1.40 -17.07 -3.24
C VAL A 16 -0.31 -17.42 -2.23
N ALA A 17 0.35 -18.56 -2.41
CA ALA A 17 1.32 -19.08 -1.46
C ALA A 17 2.60 -18.23 -1.39
N LEU A 18 3.10 -17.76 -2.53
CA LEU A 18 4.37 -17.01 -2.57
C LEU A 18 4.35 -15.73 -1.71
N PRO A 19 3.34 -14.82 -1.82
CA PRO A 19 3.24 -13.66 -0.95
C PRO A 19 3.10 -14.00 0.54
N LEU A 20 2.32 -15.04 0.85
CA LEU A 20 2.11 -15.50 2.24
C LEU A 20 3.41 -16.05 2.83
N VAL A 21 4.10 -16.92 2.09
CA VAL A 21 5.39 -17.49 2.52
C VAL A 21 6.43 -16.40 2.68
N LEU A 22 6.52 -15.46 1.73
CA LEU A 22 7.46 -14.34 1.81
C LEU A 22 7.21 -13.49 3.07
N GLY A 23 5.95 -13.13 3.32
CA GLY A 23 5.57 -12.37 4.51
C GLY A 23 5.89 -13.15 5.80
N ALA A 24 5.55 -14.44 5.85
CA ALA A 24 5.83 -15.30 7.00
C ALA A 24 7.34 -15.45 7.26
N VAL A 25 8.15 -15.67 6.23
CA VAL A 25 9.62 -15.79 6.36
C VAL A 25 10.22 -14.51 6.93
N ILE A 26 9.81 -13.33 6.39
CA ILE A 26 10.31 -12.04 6.88
C ILE A 26 9.86 -11.81 8.33
N LEU A 27 8.61 -12.14 8.68
CA LEU A 27 8.13 -12.04 10.07
C LEU A 27 8.92 -12.94 11.00
N LEU A 28 9.09 -14.22 10.68
CA LEU A 28 9.85 -15.18 11.48
C LEU A 28 11.30 -14.72 11.69
N TRP A 29 11.91 -14.18 10.64
CA TRP A 29 13.26 -13.63 10.74
C TRP A 29 13.33 -12.37 11.61
N THR A 30 12.36 -11.45 11.43
CA THR A 30 12.30 -10.19 12.18
C THR A 30 12.08 -10.42 13.68
N TYR A 31 11.22 -11.38 14.02
CA TYR A 31 10.86 -11.72 15.41
C TYR A 31 11.64 -12.93 15.96
N HIS A 32 12.71 -13.33 15.29
CA HIS A 32 13.57 -14.40 15.82
C HIS A 32 14.19 -13.99 17.17
N GLY A 33 13.99 -14.82 18.19
CA GLY A 33 14.46 -14.55 19.56
C GLY A 33 13.68 -13.47 20.32
N PHE A 34 12.51 -13.06 19.80
CA PHE A 34 11.66 -12.03 20.43
C PHE A 34 10.90 -12.57 21.64
N ASN A 35 10.86 -11.79 22.73
CA ASN A 35 10.18 -12.15 23.96
C ASN A 35 8.69 -11.75 23.91
N PHE A 36 7.83 -12.67 23.51
CA PHE A 36 6.37 -12.43 23.45
C PHE A 36 5.72 -12.21 24.82
N ARG A 37 6.35 -12.59 25.93
CA ARG A 37 5.81 -12.34 27.26
C ARG A 37 5.74 -10.84 27.55
N HIS A 38 6.74 -10.09 27.12
CA HIS A 38 6.76 -8.64 27.30
C HIS A 38 5.64 -7.92 26.53
N VAL A 39 5.15 -8.49 25.43
CA VAL A 39 3.96 -7.96 24.73
C VAL A 39 2.74 -7.94 25.64
N TYR A 40 2.51 -9.02 26.39
CA TYR A 40 1.38 -9.09 27.33
C TYR A 40 1.52 -8.08 28.48
N GLU A 41 2.72 -7.89 29.01
CA GLU A 41 3.01 -6.91 30.06
C GLU A 41 2.71 -5.48 29.58
N VAL A 42 3.12 -5.14 28.36
CA VAL A 42 2.82 -3.84 27.74
C VAL A 42 1.32 -3.66 27.46
N MET A 43 0.64 -4.72 27.01
CA MET A 43 -0.81 -4.67 26.80
C MET A 43 -1.60 -4.51 28.09
N ASP A 44 -1.16 -5.14 29.20
CA ASP A 44 -1.89 -5.14 30.47
C ASP A 44 -1.76 -3.81 31.25
N GLY A 45 -0.61 -3.15 31.16
CA GLY A 45 -0.38 -1.95 31.97
C GLY A 45 0.37 -0.81 31.29
N GLY A 46 1.00 -1.05 30.14
CA GLY A 46 1.89 -0.09 29.49
C GLY A 46 1.35 0.57 28.21
N MET A 47 0.11 0.25 27.80
CA MET A 47 -0.45 0.77 26.54
C MET A 47 -1.62 1.72 26.79
N ASN A 48 -1.55 2.91 26.21
CA ASN A 48 -2.68 3.85 26.22
C ASN A 48 -3.64 3.55 25.05
N TYR A 49 -4.70 2.79 25.36
CA TYR A 49 -5.73 2.42 24.38
C TYR A 49 -6.52 3.61 23.84
N GLY A 50 -6.62 4.71 24.61
CA GLY A 50 -7.32 5.93 24.16
C GLY A 50 -6.70 6.52 22.91
N TRP A 51 -5.37 6.62 22.86
CA TRP A 51 -4.64 7.09 21.67
C TRP A 51 -4.76 6.11 20.52
N MET A 52 -4.76 4.80 20.78
CA MET A 52 -4.97 3.80 19.74
C MET A 52 -6.35 3.95 19.09
N LEU A 53 -7.43 4.02 19.88
CA LEU A 53 -8.78 4.23 19.36
C LEU A 53 -8.90 5.54 18.60
N PHE A 54 -8.30 6.62 19.12
CA PHE A 54 -8.29 7.92 18.43
C PHE A 54 -7.56 7.84 17.10
N SER A 55 -6.46 7.09 17.01
CA SER A 55 -5.76 6.87 15.74
C SER A 55 -6.64 6.19 14.69
N LEU A 56 -7.45 5.18 15.10
CA LEU A 56 -8.35 4.46 14.20
C LEU A 56 -9.39 5.36 13.54
N VAL A 57 -9.82 6.44 14.22
CA VAL A 57 -10.74 7.44 13.66
C VAL A 57 -10.16 8.05 12.38
N PHE A 58 -8.88 8.39 12.39
CA PHE A 58 -8.20 8.93 11.19
C PHE A 58 -8.05 7.87 10.09
N GLY A 59 -7.85 6.60 10.44
CA GLY A 59 -7.87 5.50 9.48
C GLY A 59 -9.21 5.43 8.72
N VAL A 60 -10.33 5.50 9.46
CA VAL A 60 -11.68 5.53 8.88
C VAL A 60 -11.87 6.74 7.97
N PHE A 61 -11.53 7.95 8.44
CA PHE A 61 -11.65 9.17 7.63
C PHE A 61 -10.79 9.09 6.36
N GLY A 62 -9.58 8.53 6.43
CA GLY A 62 -8.75 8.31 5.24
C GLY A 62 -9.47 7.47 4.17
N HIS A 63 -10.16 6.41 4.58
CA HIS A 63 -10.94 5.58 3.65
C HIS A 63 -12.21 6.26 3.14
N LEU A 64 -12.89 7.07 3.95
CA LEU A 64 -14.03 7.89 3.53
C LEU A 64 -13.61 8.89 2.46
N PHE A 65 -12.55 9.68 2.71
CA PHE A 65 -12.03 10.61 1.72
C PHE A 65 -11.59 9.92 0.43
N ARG A 66 -11.05 8.71 0.51
CA ARG A 66 -10.69 7.91 -0.65
C ARG A 66 -11.92 7.52 -1.48
N GLY A 67 -13.02 7.10 -0.85
CA GLY A 67 -14.28 6.81 -1.52
C GLY A 67 -14.86 8.05 -2.21
N TRP A 68 -14.86 9.20 -1.55
CA TRP A 68 -15.34 10.47 -2.10
C TRP A 68 -14.47 10.96 -3.27
N ARG A 69 -13.15 10.86 -3.14
CA ARG A 69 -12.22 11.20 -4.22
C ARG A 69 -12.45 10.32 -5.46
N TRP A 70 -12.72 9.03 -5.24
CA TRP A 70 -12.96 8.10 -6.34
C TRP A 70 -14.22 8.45 -7.14
N ASN A 71 -15.28 8.88 -6.48
CA ASN A 71 -16.49 9.40 -7.17
C ASN A 71 -16.15 10.60 -8.08
N LEU A 72 -15.29 11.51 -7.64
CA LEU A 72 -14.85 12.64 -8.47
C LEU A 72 -14.07 12.20 -9.71
N ALA A 73 -13.31 11.11 -9.61
CA ALA A 73 -12.57 10.56 -10.74
C ALA A 73 -13.45 9.79 -11.74
N LEU A 74 -14.56 9.21 -11.27
CA LEU A 74 -15.53 8.47 -12.10
C LEU A 74 -16.49 9.39 -12.85
N ALA A 75 -16.86 10.52 -12.27
CA ALA A 75 -17.86 11.44 -12.84
C ALA A 75 -17.57 11.91 -14.28
N PRO A 76 -16.30 12.27 -14.68
CA PRO A 76 -16.01 12.67 -16.06
C PRO A 76 -16.22 11.56 -17.10
N LEU A 77 -16.29 10.29 -16.67
CA LEU A 77 -16.52 9.14 -17.53
C LEU A 77 -18.02 8.83 -17.71
N GLY A 78 -18.89 9.67 -17.12
CA GLY A 78 -20.35 9.43 -17.09
C GLY A 78 -20.76 8.34 -16.10
N GLU A 79 -19.89 7.98 -15.16
CA GLU A 79 -20.13 6.95 -14.16
C GLU A 79 -20.47 7.62 -12.82
N HIS A 80 -21.66 7.34 -12.27
CA HIS A 80 -22.18 7.99 -11.07
C HIS A 80 -22.60 6.96 -10.00
N PRO A 81 -21.65 6.23 -9.38
CA PRO A 81 -21.98 5.30 -8.31
C PRO A 81 -22.51 6.04 -7.07
N LYS A 82 -23.29 5.32 -6.26
CA LYS A 82 -23.67 5.83 -4.93
C LYS A 82 -22.45 6.02 -4.07
N ILE A 83 -22.36 7.15 -3.36
CA ILE A 83 -21.23 7.48 -2.49
C ILE A 83 -20.99 6.38 -1.45
N SER A 84 -22.06 5.86 -0.85
CA SER A 84 -21.99 4.75 0.10
C SER A 84 -21.33 3.51 -0.50
N ASN A 85 -21.72 3.13 -1.73
CA ASN A 85 -21.17 1.94 -2.39
C ASN A 85 -19.68 2.13 -2.72
N SER A 86 -19.27 3.33 -3.12
CA SER A 86 -17.84 3.65 -3.33
C SER A 86 -17.05 3.56 -2.04
N VAL A 87 -17.59 4.04 -0.93
CA VAL A 87 -16.95 3.93 0.40
C VAL A 87 -16.86 2.48 0.84
N TYR A 88 -17.95 1.72 0.79
CA TYR A 88 -17.93 0.29 1.12
C TYR A 88 -16.98 -0.52 0.23
N ALA A 89 -16.96 -0.19 -1.07
CA ALA A 89 -16.01 -0.83 -2.00
C ALA A 89 -14.55 -0.59 -1.61
N ILE A 90 -14.21 0.60 -1.07
CA ILE A 90 -12.87 0.87 -0.52
C ILE A 90 -12.58 -0.01 0.70
N PHE A 91 -13.48 -0.09 1.70
CA PHE A 91 -13.27 -0.93 2.89
C PHE A 91 -13.11 -2.41 2.51
N ILE A 92 -13.97 -2.93 1.65
CA ILE A 92 -13.88 -4.31 1.17
C ILE A 92 -12.58 -4.55 0.38
N ALA A 93 -12.10 -3.57 -0.39
CA ALA A 93 -10.83 -3.67 -1.10
C ALA A 93 -9.65 -3.81 -0.12
N TYR A 94 -9.64 -3.04 0.96
CA TYR A 94 -8.60 -3.18 1.98
C TYR A 94 -8.67 -4.53 2.70
N ALA A 95 -9.88 -5.00 3.05
CA ALA A 95 -10.07 -6.34 3.62
C ALA A 95 -9.60 -7.45 2.66
N ALA A 96 -9.91 -7.34 1.37
CA ALA A 96 -9.44 -8.30 0.36
C ALA A 96 -7.91 -8.33 0.24
N ASN A 97 -7.23 -7.20 0.43
CA ASN A 97 -5.77 -7.10 0.40
C ASN A 97 -5.09 -7.76 1.62
N LEU A 98 -5.84 -8.05 2.69
CA LEU A 98 -5.33 -8.85 3.83
C LEU A 98 -5.15 -10.32 3.45
N VAL A 99 -5.97 -10.82 2.53
CA VAL A 99 -5.89 -12.22 2.08
C VAL A 99 -4.97 -12.35 0.88
N LEU A 100 -5.14 -11.48 -0.12
CA LEU A 100 -4.37 -11.50 -1.36
C LEU A 100 -3.90 -10.10 -1.71
N PRO A 101 -2.58 -9.87 -1.81
CA PRO A 101 -2.03 -8.57 -2.17
C PRO A 101 -2.60 -8.07 -3.50
N ARG A 102 -3.03 -6.79 -3.51
CA ARG A 102 -3.52 -6.07 -4.71
C ARG A 102 -4.83 -6.57 -5.33
N VAL A 103 -5.49 -7.58 -4.76
CA VAL A 103 -6.81 -8.03 -5.24
C VAL A 103 -7.89 -7.02 -4.94
N GLY A 104 -7.71 -6.20 -3.91
CA GLY A 104 -8.67 -5.18 -3.51
C GLY A 104 -8.96 -4.15 -4.60
N GLU A 105 -7.97 -3.75 -5.41
CA GLU A 105 -8.19 -2.82 -6.52
C GLU A 105 -9.17 -3.38 -7.57
N VAL A 106 -9.04 -4.67 -7.86
CA VAL A 106 -9.96 -5.37 -8.79
C VAL A 106 -11.32 -5.57 -8.14
N SER A 107 -11.35 -5.96 -6.85
CA SER A 107 -12.58 -6.20 -6.10
C SER A 107 -13.47 -4.96 -6.03
N ARG A 108 -12.92 -3.78 -5.73
CA ARG A 108 -13.72 -2.54 -5.65
C ARG A 108 -14.36 -2.17 -6.98
N CYS A 109 -13.67 -2.40 -8.11
CA CYS A 109 -14.24 -2.20 -9.44
C CYS A 109 -15.40 -3.19 -9.72
N GLY A 110 -15.22 -4.45 -9.30
CA GLY A 110 -16.27 -5.47 -9.42
C GLY A 110 -17.53 -5.14 -8.59
N ILE A 111 -17.36 -4.58 -7.39
CA ILE A 111 -18.46 -4.15 -6.52
C ILE A 111 -19.28 -3.06 -7.21
N LEU A 112 -18.64 -1.99 -7.70
CA LEU A 112 -19.37 -0.91 -8.38
C LEU A 112 -20.02 -1.39 -9.69
N ALA A 113 -19.38 -2.29 -10.41
CA ALA A 113 -19.96 -2.90 -11.60
C ALA A 113 -21.24 -3.69 -11.27
N LYS A 114 -21.24 -4.42 -10.14
CA LYS A 114 -22.36 -5.25 -9.72
C LYS A 114 -23.55 -4.45 -9.14
N TYR A 115 -23.26 -3.43 -8.33
CA TYR A 115 -24.29 -2.75 -7.54
C TYR A 115 -24.74 -1.41 -8.14
N ASP A 116 -23.89 -0.74 -8.93
CA ASP A 116 -24.18 0.57 -9.53
C ASP A 116 -24.07 0.56 -11.06
N ASN A 117 -23.92 -0.61 -11.69
CA ASN A 117 -23.74 -0.77 -13.15
C ASN A 117 -22.59 0.05 -13.75
N VAL A 118 -21.58 0.39 -12.94
CA VAL A 118 -20.40 1.13 -13.38
C VAL A 118 -19.53 0.25 -14.30
N SER A 119 -19.03 0.81 -15.39
CA SER A 119 -18.14 0.09 -16.28
C SER A 119 -16.85 -0.35 -15.55
N PHE A 120 -16.63 -1.67 -15.44
CA PHE A 120 -15.47 -2.26 -14.79
C PHE A 120 -14.14 -1.72 -15.36
N SER A 121 -14.04 -1.63 -16.69
CA SER A 121 -12.82 -1.18 -17.36
C SER A 121 -12.53 0.30 -17.15
N LYS A 122 -13.56 1.16 -17.13
CA LYS A 122 -13.40 2.58 -16.82
C LYS A 122 -13.00 2.77 -15.36
N SER A 123 -13.67 2.08 -14.43
CA SER A 123 -13.34 2.16 -13.00
C SER A 123 -11.92 1.65 -12.72
N LEU A 124 -11.47 0.59 -13.39
CA LEU A 124 -10.09 0.11 -13.28
C LEU A 124 -9.08 1.17 -13.78
N GLY A 125 -9.41 1.90 -14.85
CA GLY A 125 -8.58 3.02 -15.32
C GLY A 125 -8.46 4.14 -14.29
N THR A 126 -9.55 4.50 -13.60
CA THR A 126 -9.49 5.49 -12.51
C THR A 126 -8.66 5.00 -11.33
N VAL A 127 -8.69 3.70 -11.03
CA VAL A 127 -7.81 3.10 -10.01
C VAL A 127 -6.34 3.28 -10.37
N VAL A 128 -5.97 3.06 -11.62
CA VAL A 128 -4.59 3.27 -12.09
C VAL A 128 -4.18 4.74 -11.93
N SER A 129 -5.03 5.68 -12.34
CA SER A 129 -4.74 7.12 -12.17
C SER A 129 -4.65 7.54 -10.70
N GLU A 130 -5.49 6.97 -9.80
CA GLU A 130 -5.35 7.18 -8.36
C GLU A 130 -3.99 6.68 -7.85
N ARG A 131 -3.54 5.50 -8.27
CA ARG A 131 -2.20 4.98 -7.89
C ARG A 131 -1.07 5.88 -8.35
N LEU A 132 -1.18 6.47 -9.54
CA LEU A 132 -0.19 7.45 -10.03
C LEU A 132 -0.14 8.70 -9.15
N VAL A 133 -1.30 9.27 -8.79
CA VAL A 133 -1.37 10.41 -7.86
C VAL A 133 -0.81 10.05 -6.49
N ASP A 134 -1.23 8.91 -5.94
CA ASP A 134 -0.72 8.43 -4.65
C ASP A 134 0.80 8.23 -4.69
N SER A 135 1.37 7.70 -5.80
CA SER A 135 2.82 7.55 -5.98
C SER A 135 3.54 8.90 -6.00
N VAL A 136 2.97 9.91 -6.67
CA VAL A 136 3.52 11.28 -6.65
C VAL A 136 3.50 11.84 -5.23
N CYS A 137 2.40 11.64 -4.47
CA CYS A 137 2.33 12.07 -3.08
C CYS A 137 3.40 11.39 -2.21
N VAL A 138 3.59 10.07 -2.33
CA VAL A 138 4.67 9.35 -1.61
C VAL A 138 6.03 9.94 -1.95
N LEU A 139 6.32 10.18 -3.24
CA LEU A 139 7.59 10.75 -3.67
C LEU A 139 7.81 12.16 -3.08
N LEU A 140 6.80 13.02 -3.09
CA LEU A 140 6.88 14.37 -2.52
C LEU A 140 7.09 14.33 -1.00
N ILE A 141 6.33 13.49 -0.28
CA ILE A 141 6.49 13.32 1.17
C ILE A 141 7.87 12.75 1.48
N THR A 142 8.34 11.76 0.71
CA THR A 142 9.68 11.17 0.86
C THR A 142 10.77 12.22 0.63
N ALA A 143 10.69 13.00 -0.44
CA ALA A 143 11.65 14.05 -0.74
C ALA A 143 11.70 15.10 0.37
N GLY A 144 10.53 15.58 0.84
CA GLY A 144 10.44 16.50 1.98
C GLY A 144 11.05 15.91 3.25
N THR A 145 10.77 14.63 3.53
CA THR A 145 11.30 13.94 4.72
C THR A 145 12.83 13.75 4.64
N LEU A 146 13.36 13.42 3.46
CA LEU A 146 14.81 13.32 3.22
C LEU A 146 15.51 14.65 3.45
N LEU A 147 14.91 15.76 3.01
CA LEU A 147 15.46 17.11 3.25
C LEU A 147 15.46 17.47 4.73
N LEU A 148 14.38 17.16 5.46
CA LEU A 148 14.24 17.43 6.88
C LEU A 148 15.15 16.56 7.76
N GLN A 149 15.46 15.33 7.35
CA GLN A 149 16.17 14.32 8.14
C GLN A 149 17.33 13.66 7.38
N SER A 150 18.04 14.43 6.57
CA SER A 150 19.17 13.94 5.76
C SER A 150 20.23 13.19 6.58
N GLY A 151 20.49 13.63 7.82
CA GLY A 151 21.43 12.93 8.72
C GLY A 151 21.02 11.54 9.15
N VAL A 152 19.71 11.33 9.42
CA VAL A 152 19.18 10.00 9.78
C VAL A 152 19.25 9.06 8.60
N PHE A 153 18.85 9.53 7.41
CA PHE A 153 18.94 8.72 6.18
C PHE A 153 20.40 8.41 5.80
N ALA A 154 21.31 9.37 5.93
CA ALA A 154 22.75 9.13 5.70
C ALA A 154 23.30 8.05 6.64
N ARG A 155 22.89 8.05 7.91
CA ARG A 155 23.25 7.00 8.88
C ARG A 155 22.65 5.65 8.49
N PHE A 156 21.36 5.63 8.10
CA PHE A 156 20.67 4.42 7.64
C PHE A 156 21.38 3.80 6.43
N PHE A 157 21.67 4.56 5.39
CA PHE A 157 22.37 4.09 4.19
C PHE A 157 23.76 3.58 4.50
N ARG A 158 24.47 4.20 5.45
CA ARG A 158 25.80 3.74 5.89
C ARG A 158 25.73 2.39 6.62
N ILE A 159 24.74 2.20 7.49
CA ILE A 159 24.57 0.95 8.25
C ILE A 159 24.11 -0.19 7.36
N THR A 160 23.22 0.09 6.40
CA THR A 160 22.69 -0.92 5.47
C THR A 160 23.61 -1.20 4.28
N GLY A 161 24.72 -0.45 4.13
CA GLY A 161 25.64 -0.59 3.00
C GLY A 161 25.04 -0.20 1.64
N THR A 162 23.89 0.50 1.63
CA THR A 162 23.18 0.98 0.43
C THR A 162 23.51 2.46 0.18
N ASP A 163 24.78 2.80 0.21
CA ASP A 163 25.24 4.17 -0.06
C ASP A 163 25.04 4.58 -1.53
N GLY A 164 25.27 5.87 -1.84
CA GLY A 164 25.13 6.37 -3.21
C GLY A 164 26.01 5.65 -4.22
N ALA A 165 27.13 5.04 -3.79
CA ALA A 165 28.01 4.25 -4.63
C ALA A 165 27.32 2.96 -5.12
N PHE A 166 26.49 2.32 -4.30
CA PHE A 166 25.68 1.16 -4.71
C PHE A 166 24.75 1.51 -5.89
N PHE A 167 24.02 2.64 -5.78
CA PHE A 167 23.14 3.08 -6.87
C PHE A 167 23.93 3.48 -8.12
N LEU A 168 25.03 4.23 -7.98
CA LEU A 168 25.89 4.59 -9.10
C LEU A 168 26.43 3.33 -9.78
N HIS A 169 26.86 2.33 -9.01
CA HIS A 169 27.37 1.07 -9.56
C HIS A 169 26.27 0.27 -10.28
N LEU A 170 25.03 0.27 -9.74
CA LEU A 170 23.88 -0.38 -10.38
C LEU A 170 23.60 0.26 -11.75
N PHE A 171 23.52 1.62 -11.81
CA PHE A 171 23.25 2.36 -13.05
C PHE A 171 24.46 2.43 -13.99
N SER A 172 25.68 2.21 -13.54
CA SER A 172 26.88 2.11 -14.39
C SER A 172 27.11 0.70 -14.91
N SER A 173 26.39 -0.30 -14.40
CA SER A 173 26.56 -1.69 -14.80
C SER A 173 26.01 -1.95 -16.19
N THR A 174 26.86 -2.44 -17.09
CA THR A 174 26.44 -2.89 -18.44
C THR A 174 25.35 -3.96 -18.39
N ASN A 175 25.41 -4.84 -17.37
CA ASN A 175 24.42 -5.90 -17.18
C ASN A 175 23.02 -5.33 -16.89
N PHE A 176 22.91 -4.19 -16.17
CA PHE A 176 21.63 -3.51 -15.95
C PHE A 176 20.99 -3.08 -17.27
N TYR A 177 21.75 -2.44 -18.17
CA TYR A 177 21.24 -1.99 -19.47
C TYR A 177 20.91 -3.17 -20.39
N ILE A 178 21.72 -4.22 -20.41
CA ILE A 178 21.43 -5.44 -21.18
C ILE A 178 20.11 -6.06 -20.70
N THR A 179 19.93 -6.21 -19.38
CA THR A 179 18.69 -6.76 -18.82
C THR A 179 17.49 -5.89 -19.17
N LEU A 180 17.61 -4.57 -19.06
CA LEU A 180 16.57 -3.61 -19.42
C LEU A 180 16.19 -3.72 -20.90
N ILE A 181 17.18 -3.77 -21.80
CA ILE A 181 16.98 -3.93 -23.25
C ILE A 181 16.30 -5.27 -23.55
N CYS A 182 16.73 -6.37 -22.92
CA CYS A 182 16.11 -7.68 -23.09
C CYS A 182 14.65 -7.69 -22.65
N ILE A 183 14.31 -7.05 -21.52
CA ILE A 183 12.93 -6.92 -21.03
C ILE A 183 12.09 -6.11 -22.04
N VAL A 184 12.59 -4.96 -22.50
CA VAL A 184 11.90 -4.13 -23.48
C VAL A 184 11.71 -4.87 -24.82
N ALA A 185 12.75 -5.55 -25.30
CA ALA A 185 12.68 -6.36 -26.52
C ALA A 185 11.66 -7.50 -26.39
N ALA A 186 11.63 -8.20 -25.25
CA ALA A 186 10.65 -9.25 -24.98
C ALA A 186 9.21 -8.69 -24.95
N LEU A 187 8.98 -7.54 -24.33
CA LEU A 187 7.68 -6.87 -24.31
C LEU A 187 7.22 -6.45 -25.71
N VAL A 188 8.12 -5.88 -26.49
CA VAL A 188 7.85 -5.51 -27.89
C VAL A 188 7.54 -6.74 -28.75
N LEU A 189 8.29 -7.82 -28.59
CA LEU A 189 8.05 -9.08 -29.30
C LEU A 189 6.69 -9.69 -28.92
N ILE A 190 6.36 -9.74 -27.63
CA ILE A 190 5.07 -10.21 -27.14
C ILE A 190 3.93 -9.35 -27.72
N PHE A 191 4.08 -8.03 -27.70
CA PHE A 191 3.12 -7.10 -28.28
C PHE A 191 2.94 -7.37 -29.80
N TRP A 192 4.04 -7.55 -30.54
CA TRP A 192 4.01 -7.82 -31.98
C TRP A 192 3.34 -9.15 -32.33
N LEU A 193 3.60 -10.21 -31.52
CA LEU A 193 2.97 -11.52 -31.69
C LEU A 193 1.46 -11.49 -31.41
N ILE A 194 1.03 -10.71 -30.42
CA ILE A 194 -0.37 -10.68 -29.98
C ILE A 194 -1.22 -9.73 -30.83
N ARG A 195 -0.63 -8.71 -31.48
CA ARG A 195 -1.37 -7.65 -32.17
C ARG A 195 -2.31 -8.15 -33.30
N ASN A 196 -2.02 -9.30 -33.90
CA ASN A 196 -2.79 -9.86 -35.04
C ASN A 196 -3.87 -10.88 -34.61
N LEU A 197 -4.00 -11.17 -33.32
CA LEU A 197 -5.03 -12.08 -32.82
C LEU A 197 -6.39 -11.38 -32.74
N THR A 198 -7.48 -12.10 -33.08
CA THR A 198 -8.87 -11.60 -32.94
C THR A 198 -9.22 -11.20 -31.52
N ILE A 199 -8.55 -11.78 -30.52
CA ILE A 199 -8.60 -11.39 -29.11
C ILE A 199 -8.12 -9.94 -28.92
N PHE A 200 -7.21 -9.45 -29.78
CA PHE A 200 -6.64 -8.11 -29.65
C PHE A 200 -7.69 -6.99 -29.86
N ALA A 201 -8.71 -7.21 -30.66
CA ALA A 201 -9.78 -6.23 -30.83
C ALA A 201 -10.60 -6.02 -29.53
N LYS A 202 -10.90 -7.10 -28.80
CA LYS A 202 -11.54 -7.03 -27.48
C LYS A 202 -10.63 -6.41 -26.43
N VAL A 203 -9.35 -6.81 -26.43
CA VAL A 203 -8.32 -6.26 -25.53
C VAL A 203 -8.07 -4.78 -25.82
N ARG A 204 -8.06 -4.36 -27.09
CA ARG A 204 -7.92 -2.95 -27.49
C ARG A 204 -9.05 -2.08 -26.96
N GLY A 205 -10.30 -2.57 -26.99
CA GLY A 205 -11.44 -1.89 -26.38
C GLY A 205 -11.30 -1.73 -24.85
N LEU A 206 -10.86 -2.79 -24.20
CA LEU A 206 -10.57 -2.77 -22.76
C LEU A 206 -9.45 -1.76 -22.43
N ILE A 207 -8.32 -1.82 -23.17
CA ILE A 207 -7.18 -0.90 -23.00
C ILE A 207 -7.62 0.55 -23.24
N LYS A 208 -8.42 0.81 -24.29
CA LYS A 208 -8.95 2.16 -24.54
C LYS A 208 -9.78 2.68 -23.36
N ASN A 209 -10.65 1.86 -22.79
CA ASN A 209 -11.47 2.25 -21.64
C ASN A 209 -10.64 2.46 -20.38
N VAL A 210 -9.63 1.62 -20.13
CA VAL A 210 -8.66 1.83 -19.06
C VAL A 210 -7.88 3.12 -19.26
N TRP A 211 -7.45 3.41 -20.50
CA TRP A 211 -6.73 4.65 -20.84
C TRP A 211 -7.61 5.89 -20.63
N LEU A 212 -8.87 5.84 -21.05
CA LEU A 212 -9.83 6.93 -20.78
C LEU A 212 -10.02 7.12 -19.27
N GLY A 213 -10.10 6.05 -18.50
CA GLY A 213 -10.11 6.10 -17.05
C GLY A 213 -8.85 6.75 -16.47
N CYS A 214 -7.67 6.45 -17.00
CA CYS A 214 -6.41 7.10 -16.59
C CYS A 214 -6.41 8.61 -16.89
N LEU A 215 -6.97 9.02 -18.02
CA LEU A 215 -7.03 10.43 -18.42
C LEU A 215 -8.14 11.21 -17.72
N SER A 216 -9.12 10.54 -17.10
CA SER A 216 -10.27 11.18 -16.44
C SER A 216 -9.86 12.19 -15.38
N ILE A 217 -8.70 11.98 -14.73
CA ILE A 217 -8.18 12.88 -13.71
C ILE A 217 -7.93 14.30 -14.22
N ARG A 218 -7.59 14.44 -15.53
CA ARG A 218 -7.43 15.75 -16.17
C ARG A 218 -8.76 16.47 -16.40
N GLN A 219 -9.86 15.71 -16.40
CA GLN A 219 -11.21 16.19 -16.69
C GLN A 219 -12.08 16.27 -15.44
N VAL A 220 -11.51 16.13 -14.25
CA VAL A 220 -12.25 16.24 -12.99
C VAL A 220 -12.89 17.61 -12.90
N HIS A 221 -14.23 17.64 -12.78
CA HIS A 221 -15.01 18.90 -12.74
C HIS A 221 -14.69 19.78 -11.52
N ARG A 222 -14.18 19.20 -10.43
CA ARG A 222 -13.84 19.88 -9.18
C ARG A 222 -12.41 19.56 -8.76
N PRO A 223 -11.39 20.08 -9.50
CA PRO A 223 -9.99 19.71 -9.26
C PRO A 223 -9.49 20.14 -7.87
N VAL A 224 -9.94 21.29 -7.37
CA VAL A 224 -9.58 21.75 -6.02
C VAL A 224 -10.07 20.78 -4.95
N LEU A 225 -11.31 20.30 -5.06
CA LEU A 225 -11.86 19.33 -4.11
C LEU A 225 -11.11 17.99 -4.19
N TYR A 226 -10.72 17.56 -5.39
CA TYR A 226 -9.89 16.36 -5.58
C TYR A 226 -8.54 16.48 -4.87
N ILE A 227 -7.90 17.65 -4.96
CA ILE A 227 -6.64 17.94 -4.25
C ILE A 227 -6.86 17.97 -2.74
N ILE A 228 -7.93 18.62 -2.26
CA ILE A 228 -8.27 18.65 -0.83
C ILE A 228 -8.45 17.23 -0.30
N TYR A 229 -9.21 16.37 -0.99
CA TYR A 229 -9.36 14.97 -0.56
C TYR A 229 -8.03 14.21 -0.62
N THR A 230 -7.17 14.47 -1.60
CA THR A 230 -5.84 13.85 -1.68
C THR A 230 -4.98 14.23 -0.48
N VAL A 231 -4.91 15.50 -0.13
CA VAL A 231 -4.18 15.98 1.05
C VAL A 231 -4.79 15.40 2.33
N ALA A 232 -6.12 15.41 2.46
CA ALA A 232 -6.83 14.86 3.61
C ALA A 232 -6.54 13.36 3.80
N ILE A 233 -6.50 12.56 2.72
CA ILE A 233 -6.16 11.14 2.76
C ILE A 233 -4.76 10.94 3.36
N TRP A 234 -3.75 11.64 2.84
CA TRP A 234 -2.37 11.48 3.30
C TRP A 234 -2.16 12.01 4.72
N LEU A 235 -2.81 13.11 5.07
CA LEU A 235 -2.82 13.62 6.45
C LEU A 235 -3.47 12.64 7.42
N CYS A 236 -4.62 12.06 7.04
CA CYS A 236 -5.30 11.06 7.85
C CYS A 236 -4.43 9.80 8.02
N TYR A 237 -3.78 9.30 6.97
CA TYR A 237 -2.88 8.15 7.07
C TYR A 237 -1.67 8.43 7.94
N TYR A 238 -1.09 9.63 7.82
CA TYR A 238 0.00 10.04 8.68
C TYR A 238 -0.46 10.13 10.16
N LEU A 239 -1.57 10.78 10.45
CA LEU A 239 -2.12 10.89 11.80
C LEU A 239 -2.53 9.53 12.36
N HIS A 240 -3.13 8.66 11.54
CA HIS A 240 -3.44 7.29 11.91
C HIS A 240 -2.21 6.51 12.40
N PHE A 241 -1.06 6.73 11.77
CA PHE A 241 0.20 6.15 12.19
C PHE A 241 0.84 6.92 13.36
N TYR A 242 0.98 8.25 13.24
CA TYR A 242 1.71 9.07 14.21
C TYR A 242 1.10 9.05 15.62
N LEU A 243 -0.22 9.09 15.71
CA LEU A 243 -0.90 9.06 17.01
C LEU A 243 -0.64 7.78 17.80
N THR A 244 -0.27 6.69 17.15
CA THR A 244 0.10 5.45 17.85
C THR A 244 1.39 5.58 18.66
N PHE A 245 2.21 6.61 18.41
CA PHE A 245 3.41 6.86 19.23
C PHE A 245 3.05 7.20 20.66
N TYR A 246 1.92 7.85 20.89
CA TYR A 246 1.42 8.18 22.22
C TYR A 246 0.75 7.00 22.95
N CYS A 247 0.69 5.83 22.27
CA CYS A 247 0.20 4.62 22.91
C CYS A 247 1.21 4.01 23.90
N PHE A 248 2.51 4.32 23.76
CA PHE A 248 3.58 3.69 24.51
C PHE A 248 4.57 4.74 24.99
N ASP A 249 5.01 4.63 26.25
CA ASP A 249 5.96 5.58 26.88
C ASP A 249 7.29 5.64 26.11
N PHE A 250 7.78 4.50 25.62
CA PHE A 250 9.05 4.42 24.89
C PHE A 250 9.02 5.12 23.51
N SER A 251 7.85 5.37 22.93
CA SER A 251 7.72 6.04 21.63
C SER A 251 7.11 7.44 21.72
N ALA A 252 6.48 7.82 22.81
CA ALA A 252 5.79 9.12 22.96
C ALA A 252 6.72 10.33 22.75
N GLY A 253 8.00 10.20 23.08
CA GLY A 253 9.01 11.25 22.92
C GLY A 253 9.61 11.40 21.54
N LEU A 254 9.30 10.54 20.56
CA LEU A 254 9.98 10.52 19.25
C LEU A 254 9.71 11.75 18.37
N GLY A 255 8.62 12.47 18.60
CA GLY A 255 8.27 13.68 17.86
C GLY A 255 7.73 13.43 16.44
N TRP A 256 7.11 14.47 15.86
CA TRP A 256 6.40 14.35 14.57
C TRP A 256 7.31 14.07 13.37
N VAL A 257 8.56 14.55 13.41
CA VAL A 257 9.50 14.34 12.29
C VAL A 257 9.96 12.88 12.23
N ALA A 258 10.25 12.26 13.37
CA ALA A 258 10.53 10.83 13.44
C ALA A 258 9.31 10.02 12.94
N GLY A 259 8.10 10.43 13.36
CA GLY A 259 6.87 9.85 12.84
C GLY A 259 6.76 9.91 11.32
N LEU A 260 7.16 11.03 10.71
CA LEU A 260 7.15 11.19 9.26
C LEU A 260 8.15 10.26 8.56
N VAL A 261 9.36 10.13 9.12
CA VAL A 261 10.37 9.19 8.60
C VAL A 261 9.88 7.74 8.65
N LEU A 262 9.34 7.30 9.80
CA LEU A 262 8.82 5.96 9.96
C LEU A 262 7.64 5.69 9.03
N PHE A 263 6.75 6.67 8.88
CA PHE A 263 5.61 6.60 7.96
C PHE A 263 6.04 6.42 6.50
N VAL A 264 7.04 7.20 6.04
CA VAL A 264 7.58 7.09 4.69
C VAL A 264 8.25 5.74 4.46
N VAL A 265 9.12 5.33 5.37
CA VAL A 265 9.86 4.05 5.22
C VAL A 265 8.89 2.86 5.28
N GLY A 266 7.89 2.90 6.18
CA GLY A 266 6.81 1.92 6.22
C GLY A 266 5.99 1.89 4.93
N SER A 267 5.65 3.05 4.37
CA SER A 267 4.90 3.16 3.10
C SER A 267 5.67 2.58 1.91
N ILE A 268 7.00 2.77 1.88
CA ILE A 268 7.87 2.17 0.86
C ILE A 268 7.96 0.65 1.04
N ALA A 269 8.08 0.17 2.28
CA ALA A 269 8.18 -1.26 2.57
C ALA A 269 6.94 -2.06 2.11
N VAL A 270 5.74 -1.45 2.11
CA VAL A 270 4.50 -2.07 1.61
C VAL A 270 4.51 -2.31 0.08
N ILE A 271 5.48 -1.78 -0.66
CA ILE A 271 5.66 -2.10 -2.09
C ILE A 271 5.97 -3.59 -2.28
N VAL A 272 6.65 -4.22 -1.32
CA VAL A 272 6.91 -5.67 -1.31
C VAL A 272 5.56 -6.40 -1.21
N PRO A 273 5.24 -7.30 -2.17
CA PRO A 273 3.92 -7.90 -2.28
C PRO A 273 3.69 -8.99 -1.22
N THR A 274 3.45 -8.56 0.01
CA THR A 274 3.01 -9.42 1.12
C THR A 274 1.61 -8.99 1.57
N PRO A 275 0.82 -9.87 2.22
CA PRO A 275 -0.49 -9.50 2.73
C PRO A 275 -0.40 -8.31 3.67
N ASN A 276 -1.07 -7.21 3.34
CA ASN A 276 -1.06 -5.94 4.09
C ASN A 276 0.35 -5.40 4.44
N GLY A 277 1.39 -5.78 3.69
CA GLY A 277 2.77 -5.40 4.02
C GLY A 277 3.37 -6.13 5.23
N ALA A 278 2.70 -7.17 5.74
CA ALA A 278 3.20 -7.94 6.88
C ALA A 278 4.60 -8.51 6.60
N GLY A 279 5.49 -8.34 7.53
CA GLY A 279 6.91 -8.65 7.41
C GLY A 279 7.74 -7.42 7.01
N PRO A 280 7.74 -7.01 5.74
CA PRO A 280 8.54 -5.85 5.28
C PRO A 280 8.24 -4.56 6.05
N TRP A 281 6.98 -4.27 6.34
CA TRP A 281 6.60 -3.11 7.14
C TRP A 281 7.14 -3.20 8.57
N HIS A 282 7.02 -4.37 9.22
CA HIS A 282 7.56 -4.59 10.57
C HIS A 282 9.06 -4.37 10.60
N PHE A 283 9.78 -5.00 9.69
CA PHE A 283 11.23 -4.83 9.56
C PHE A 283 11.64 -3.36 9.40
N ALA A 284 10.96 -2.66 8.50
CA ALA A 284 11.25 -1.26 8.20
C ALA A 284 11.00 -0.34 9.42
N VAL A 285 9.85 -0.49 10.09
CA VAL A 285 9.50 0.32 11.25
C VAL A 285 10.43 0.01 12.43
N ILE A 286 10.68 -1.27 12.73
CA ILE A 286 11.60 -1.67 13.82
C ILE A 286 12.99 -1.08 13.58
N THR A 287 13.54 -1.25 12.37
CA THR A 287 14.87 -0.73 12.03
C THR A 287 14.96 0.78 12.22
N MET A 288 13.94 1.51 11.76
CA MET A 288 13.95 2.96 11.90
C MET A 288 13.73 3.42 13.35
N MET A 289 12.89 2.76 14.14
CA MET A 289 12.73 3.07 15.57
C MET A 289 14.05 2.88 16.33
N MET A 290 14.80 1.81 16.02
CA MET A 290 16.13 1.60 16.58
C MET A 290 17.11 2.73 16.23
N MET A 291 17.01 3.33 15.04
CA MET A 291 17.81 4.49 14.64
C MET A 291 17.51 5.73 15.50
N TYR A 292 16.32 5.82 16.07
CA TYR A 292 15.91 6.87 17.01
C TYR A 292 16.14 6.50 18.48
N GLY A 293 16.82 5.39 18.75
CA GLY A 293 17.24 4.98 20.10
C GLY A 293 16.22 4.13 20.86
N VAL A 294 15.15 3.68 20.21
CA VAL A 294 14.21 2.71 20.80
C VAL A 294 14.85 1.33 20.80
N SER A 295 14.69 0.55 21.86
CA SER A 295 15.20 -0.82 21.90
C SER A 295 14.59 -1.68 20.80
N LYS A 296 15.29 -2.72 20.35
CA LYS A 296 14.76 -3.66 19.34
C LYS A 296 13.47 -4.34 19.84
N GLU A 297 13.40 -4.61 21.13
CA GLU A 297 12.26 -5.27 21.76
C GLU A 297 11.03 -4.36 21.77
N ASP A 298 11.16 -3.11 22.26
CA ASP A 298 10.07 -2.12 22.27
C ASP A 298 9.61 -1.78 20.84
N ALA A 299 10.54 -1.59 19.91
CA ALA A 299 10.22 -1.36 18.51
C ALA A 299 9.46 -2.54 17.87
N GLY A 300 9.80 -3.78 18.28
CA GLY A 300 9.09 -4.99 17.89
C GLY A 300 7.67 -5.04 18.46
N ILE A 301 7.50 -4.68 19.73
CA ILE A 301 6.19 -4.58 20.38
C ILE A 301 5.31 -3.53 19.67
N PHE A 302 5.86 -2.34 19.42
CA PHE A 302 5.19 -1.28 18.68
C PHE A 302 4.70 -1.78 17.32
N ALA A 303 5.60 -2.35 16.52
CA ALA A 303 5.26 -2.80 15.17
C ALA A 303 4.18 -3.91 15.19
N LEU A 304 4.28 -4.86 16.13
CA LEU A 304 3.33 -5.96 16.26
C LEU A 304 1.94 -5.47 16.67
N LEU A 305 1.85 -4.66 17.72
CA LEU A 305 0.58 -4.20 18.25
C LEU A 305 -0.10 -3.18 17.34
N VAL A 306 0.65 -2.21 16.82
CA VAL A 306 0.08 -1.18 15.93
C VAL A 306 -0.43 -1.81 14.64
N HIS A 307 0.40 -2.61 13.96
CA HIS A 307 -0.02 -3.25 12.70
C HIS A 307 -1.16 -4.25 12.95
N GLY A 308 -1.09 -5.03 14.03
CA GLY A 308 -2.12 -6.00 14.38
C GLY A 308 -3.47 -5.35 14.64
N ILE A 309 -3.53 -4.34 15.53
CA ILE A 309 -4.78 -3.66 15.89
C ILE A 309 -5.36 -2.90 14.69
N GLN A 310 -4.53 -2.16 13.94
CA GLN A 310 -4.97 -1.44 12.76
C GLN A 310 -5.50 -2.39 11.66
N THR A 311 -4.87 -3.54 11.48
CA THR A 311 -5.32 -4.57 10.55
C THR A 311 -6.64 -5.21 10.98
N LEU A 312 -6.78 -5.58 12.25
CA LEU A 312 -8.01 -6.16 12.80
C LEU A 312 -9.19 -5.18 12.73
N SER A 313 -8.94 -3.89 12.97
CA SER A 313 -9.98 -2.86 12.86
C SER A 313 -10.58 -2.78 11.44
N LEU A 314 -9.75 -2.93 10.42
CA LEU A 314 -10.21 -2.97 9.02
C LEU A 314 -11.12 -4.16 8.73
N ILE A 315 -10.81 -5.34 9.28
CA ILE A 315 -11.64 -6.54 9.14
C ILE A 315 -13.01 -6.27 9.77
N HIS A 316 -13.02 -5.79 10.99
CA HIS A 316 -14.26 -5.56 11.74
C HIS A 316 -15.19 -4.53 11.09
N ILE A 317 -14.61 -3.43 10.57
CA ILE A 317 -15.38 -2.38 9.88
C ILE A 317 -15.90 -2.88 8.52
N SER A 318 -15.22 -3.82 7.87
CA SER A 318 -15.62 -4.36 6.56
C SER A 318 -16.62 -5.52 6.65
N GLU A 319 -16.91 -6.04 7.84
CA GLU A 319 -17.94 -7.05 8.02
C GLU A 319 -19.33 -6.50 7.64
N PRO A 320 -20.08 -7.19 6.76
CA PRO A 320 -21.45 -6.77 6.47
C PRO A 320 -22.29 -6.93 7.74
N THR A 321 -22.74 -5.81 8.29
CA THR A 321 -23.79 -5.82 9.30
C THR A 321 -25.03 -6.48 8.68
N ARG A 322 -25.46 -7.61 9.26
CA ARG A 322 -26.64 -8.35 8.86
C ARG A 322 -27.90 -7.53 9.01
#